data_b99092799dc8cfe9959dd84a6a114007
#
_entry.id   b99092799dc8cfe9959dd84a6a114007
#
_cell.length_a   1.000
_cell.length_b   1.000
_cell.length_c   1.000
_cell.angle_alpha   90.00
_cell.angle_beta   90.00
_cell.angle_gamma   90.00
#
_symmetry.space_group_name_H-M   'P 1'
#
loop_
_entity.id
_entity.type
_entity.pdbx_description
1 polymer ?
#
loop_
_entity_poly.entity_id
_entity_poly.type
_entity_poly.pdbx_seq_one_letter_code
_entity_poly.pdbx_strand_id
1 'polypeptide(L)'
;MTDFYRQYDKFKSYSVPEITEKYVEQFDREFWLPTACTLDHAVLEIGCGTGQFLLYLQRKGVRNFVGIDANEKLTAFIPEAVAGQFQACGINEFLDSAAGAELYDRIVLFDVLEHFSHEDGSDLLVNLKKCLRPDGLIVIRLPNLSSPWGGSYQYGDLTHKAAYNPTSIRQLAISSGYECRQCFAQISGSRKRQMLDKVFHKFLSSVLMTPPEIWSANFLAILHRQED
;
A
#
# COMPACT_ATOMS: atom_id res chain seq x y z
N MET A 1 -22.36 1.61 -17.67
CA MET A 1 -21.57 2.12 -16.54
C MET A 1 -20.32 2.77 -17.10
N THR A 2 -20.03 4.02 -16.72
CA THR A 2 -18.85 4.73 -17.23
C THR A 2 -17.60 4.09 -16.61
N ASP A 3 -16.72 3.59 -17.47
CA ASP A 3 -15.45 3.01 -17.03
C ASP A 3 -14.41 4.12 -16.92
N PHE A 4 -14.18 4.61 -15.72
CA PHE A 4 -13.22 5.69 -15.44
C PHE A 4 -11.77 5.27 -15.71
N TYR A 5 -11.44 3.97 -15.67
CA TYR A 5 -10.11 3.47 -15.99
C TYR A 5 -9.72 3.67 -17.46
N ARG A 6 -10.69 3.66 -18.40
CA ARG A 6 -10.39 3.87 -19.83
C ARG A 6 -9.76 5.22 -20.15
N GLN A 7 -9.98 6.22 -19.28
CA GLN A 7 -9.43 7.57 -19.46
C GLN A 7 -8.42 7.95 -18.38
N TYR A 8 -8.03 7.00 -17.55
CA TYR A 8 -7.14 7.23 -16.41
C TYR A 8 -5.80 7.83 -16.83
N ASP A 9 -5.24 7.38 -17.96
CA ASP A 9 -4.00 7.89 -18.52
C ASP A 9 -4.07 9.36 -18.97
N LYS A 10 -5.29 9.89 -19.20
CA LYS A 10 -5.48 11.32 -19.50
C LYS A 10 -5.53 12.17 -18.24
N PHE A 11 -5.88 11.56 -17.13
CA PHE A 11 -5.97 12.19 -15.82
C PHE A 11 -4.63 12.15 -15.09
N LYS A 12 -3.93 11.01 -15.10
CA LYS A 12 -2.60 10.83 -14.52
C LYS A 12 -1.51 10.98 -15.58
N SER A 13 -0.54 11.85 -15.29
CA SER A 13 0.73 11.90 -16.03
C SER A 13 1.75 10.97 -15.39
N TYR A 14 2.42 10.15 -16.19
CA TYR A 14 3.47 9.25 -15.73
C TYR A 14 4.84 9.80 -16.09
N SER A 15 5.81 9.55 -15.25
CA SER A 15 7.22 9.83 -15.50
C SER A 15 8.07 8.72 -14.87
N VAL A 16 9.26 8.52 -15.38
CA VAL A 16 10.24 7.63 -14.76
C VAL A 16 10.57 8.19 -13.38
N PRO A 17 10.36 7.41 -12.30
CA PRO A 17 10.59 7.89 -10.95
C PRO A 17 12.08 7.95 -10.61
N GLU A 18 12.42 8.85 -9.70
CA GLU A 18 13.74 8.90 -9.07
C GLU A 18 13.62 8.58 -7.58
N ILE A 19 14.57 7.81 -7.06
CA ILE A 19 14.62 7.52 -5.63
C ILE A 19 15.52 8.53 -4.92
N THR A 20 14.94 9.47 -4.20
CA THR A 20 15.63 10.46 -3.38
C THR A 20 15.75 9.98 -1.93
N GLU A 21 16.64 10.58 -1.13
CA GLU A 21 16.75 10.30 0.31
C GLU A 21 15.40 10.47 1.04
N LYS A 22 14.61 11.45 0.63
CA LYS A 22 13.27 11.67 1.19
C LYS A 22 12.36 10.46 1.00
N TYR A 23 12.38 9.83 -0.17
CA TYR A 23 11.60 8.60 -0.45
C TYR A 23 12.17 7.40 0.32
N VAL A 24 13.49 7.30 0.43
CA VAL A 24 14.12 6.26 1.25
C VAL A 24 13.67 6.37 2.70
N GLU A 25 13.77 7.57 3.31
CA GLU A 25 13.30 7.80 4.67
C GLU A 25 11.78 7.55 4.84
N GLN A 26 11.00 7.84 3.80
CA GLN A 26 9.56 7.58 3.81
C GLN A 26 9.29 6.07 3.83
N PHE A 27 9.84 5.31 2.88
CA PHE A 27 9.63 3.86 2.81
C PHE A 27 10.27 3.10 3.98
N ASP A 28 11.36 3.64 4.56
CA ASP A 28 11.90 3.10 5.81
C ASP A 28 10.86 3.18 6.94
N ARG A 29 10.13 4.27 7.05
CA ARG A 29 9.06 4.44 8.05
C ARG A 29 7.78 3.68 7.72
N GLU A 30 7.43 3.57 6.43
CA GLU A 30 6.17 2.96 5.98
C GLU A 30 6.27 1.44 5.85
N PHE A 31 7.45 0.91 5.54
CA PHE A 31 7.64 -0.50 5.23
C PHE A 31 8.78 -1.14 6.03
N TRP A 32 10.04 -0.66 5.87
CA TRP A 32 11.22 -1.37 6.34
C TRP A 32 11.22 -1.60 7.84
N LEU A 33 11.10 -0.54 8.62
CA LEU A 33 11.15 -0.58 10.08
C LEU A 33 9.93 -1.31 10.68
N PRO A 34 8.68 -0.97 10.28
CA PRO A 34 7.50 -1.61 10.87
C PRO A 34 7.38 -3.11 10.58
N THR A 35 7.95 -3.56 9.45
CA THR A 35 7.91 -4.99 9.06
C THR A 35 9.18 -5.75 9.41
N ALA A 36 10.17 -5.08 10.00
CA ALA A 36 11.52 -5.64 10.21
C ALA A 36 12.06 -6.34 8.93
N CYS A 37 11.86 -5.70 7.77
CA CYS A 37 12.29 -6.27 6.49
C CYS A 37 13.81 -6.44 6.48
N THR A 38 14.28 -7.49 5.84
CA THR A 38 15.71 -7.80 5.66
C THR A 38 16.05 -7.93 4.18
N LEU A 39 17.33 -8.03 3.86
CA LEU A 39 17.81 -8.19 2.47
C LEU A 39 17.41 -9.52 1.84
N ASP A 40 17.16 -10.53 2.69
CA ASP A 40 16.84 -11.89 2.26
C ASP A 40 15.33 -12.16 2.14
N HIS A 41 14.49 -11.22 2.59
CA HIS A 41 13.04 -11.35 2.44
C HIS A 41 12.63 -11.24 0.98
N ALA A 42 11.72 -12.11 0.55
CA ALA A 42 11.02 -12.00 -0.72
C ALA A 42 9.88 -10.99 -0.61
N VAL A 43 9.85 -10.01 -1.51
CA VAL A 43 8.87 -8.89 -1.49
C VAL A 43 8.07 -8.84 -2.79
N LEU A 44 6.74 -8.81 -2.67
CA LEU A 44 5.82 -8.57 -3.77
C LEU A 44 5.16 -7.19 -3.58
N GLU A 45 5.22 -6.34 -4.60
CA GLU A 45 4.40 -5.12 -4.67
C GLU A 45 3.29 -5.30 -5.70
N ILE A 46 2.05 -5.12 -5.27
CA ILE A 46 0.85 -5.16 -6.11
C ILE A 46 0.44 -3.73 -6.41
N GLY A 47 0.22 -3.42 -7.70
CA GLY A 47 -0.04 -2.06 -8.16
C GLY A 47 1.20 -1.17 -8.05
N CYS A 48 2.35 -1.65 -8.52
CA CYS A 48 3.64 -0.98 -8.32
C CYS A 48 3.80 0.33 -9.13
N GLY A 49 2.83 0.67 -9.97
CA GLY A 49 2.85 1.89 -10.77
C GLY A 49 4.12 1.97 -11.63
N THR A 50 4.82 3.07 -11.55
CA THR A 50 6.08 3.29 -12.29
C THR A 50 7.33 2.72 -11.58
N GLY A 51 7.16 1.91 -10.52
CA GLY A 51 8.27 1.17 -9.88
C GLY A 51 9.08 1.98 -8.87
N GLN A 52 8.52 3.02 -8.25
CA GLN A 52 9.25 3.84 -7.27
C GLN A 52 9.65 3.04 -6.03
N PHE A 53 8.78 2.16 -5.54
CA PHE A 53 9.10 1.30 -4.40
C PHE A 53 10.05 0.15 -4.82
N LEU A 54 9.99 -0.32 -6.06
CA LEU A 54 10.97 -1.27 -6.58
C LEU A 54 12.39 -0.68 -6.57
N LEU A 55 12.54 0.60 -7.00
CA LEU A 55 13.83 1.32 -6.90
C LEU A 55 14.32 1.42 -5.44
N TYR A 56 13.39 1.63 -4.50
CA TYR A 56 13.73 1.64 -3.09
C TYR A 56 14.25 0.27 -2.64
N LEU A 57 13.58 -0.83 -2.97
CA LEU A 57 14.01 -2.19 -2.61
C LEU A 57 15.40 -2.50 -3.20
N GLN A 58 15.62 -2.15 -4.47
CA GLN A 58 16.92 -2.29 -5.12
C GLN A 58 18.00 -1.49 -4.38
N ARG A 59 17.71 -0.23 -4.06
CA ARG A 59 18.66 0.64 -3.33
C ARG A 59 18.99 0.13 -1.93
N LYS A 60 18.03 -0.52 -1.26
CA LYS A 60 18.24 -1.19 0.04
C LYS A 60 19.06 -2.48 -0.10
N GLY A 61 19.18 -3.01 -1.31
CA GLY A 61 19.89 -4.26 -1.58
C GLY A 61 19.07 -5.53 -1.34
N VAL A 62 17.73 -5.43 -1.35
CA VAL A 62 16.84 -6.60 -1.31
C VAL A 62 17.12 -7.47 -2.52
N ARG A 63 17.25 -8.80 -2.33
CA ARG A 63 17.70 -9.71 -3.38
C ARG A 63 16.56 -10.28 -4.21
N ASN A 64 15.41 -10.46 -3.59
CA ASN A 64 14.25 -11.10 -4.21
C ASN A 64 13.01 -10.20 -4.07
N PHE A 65 12.63 -9.54 -5.15
CA PHE A 65 11.43 -8.73 -5.19
C PHE A 65 10.86 -8.68 -6.60
N VAL A 66 9.53 -8.49 -6.67
CA VAL A 66 8.80 -8.29 -7.91
C VAL A 66 7.68 -7.29 -7.69
N GLY A 67 7.39 -6.48 -8.70
CA GLY A 67 6.23 -5.60 -8.74
C GLY A 67 5.34 -5.93 -9.93
N ILE A 68 4.05 -5.93 -9.70
CA ILE A 68 3.05 -6.14 -10.75
C ILE A 68 2.14 -4.93 -10.89
N ASP A 69 1.72 -4.64 -12.11
CA ASP A 69 0.69 -3.65 -12.40
C ASP A 69 -0.10 -4.07 -13.64
N ALA A 70 -1.43 -3.87 -13.62
CA ALA A 70 -2.30 -4.24 -14.72
C ALA A 70 -2.20 -3.28 -15.92
N ASN A 71 -1.61 -2.09 -15.76
CA ASN A 71 -1.46 -1.10 -16.82
C ASN A 71 -0.15 -1.34 -17.61
N GLU A 72 -0.24 -2.06 -18.72
CA GLU A 72 0.91 -2.35 -19.59
C GLU A 72 1.67 -1.10 -20.08
N LYS A 73 1.02 0.05 -20.18
CA LYS A 73 1.65 1.31 -20.61
C LYS A 73 2.71 1.79 -19.64
N LEU A 74 2.65 1.37 -18.39
CA LEU A 74 3.64 1.71 -17.37
C LEU A 74 5.01 1.13 -17.66
N THR A 75 5.10 0.07 -18.45
CA THR A 75 6.38 -0.53 -18.90
C THR A 75 7.35 0.52 -19.47
N ALA A 76 6.81 1.53 -20.19
CA ALA A 76 7.61 2.62 -20.76
C ALA A 76 8.20 3.59 -19.70
N PHE A 77 7.72 3.54 -18.48
CA PHE A 77 8.11 4.42 -17.36
C PHE A 77 8.85 3.68 -16.25
N ILE A 78 9.02 2.37 -16.37
CA ILE A 78 9.79 1.60 -15.39
C ILE A 78 11.28 1.91 -15.56
N PRO A 79 12.00 2.26 -14.48
CA PRO A 79 13.43 2.48 -14.53
C PRO A 79 14.17 1.21 -14.99
N GLU A 80 15.17 1.36 -15.87
CA GLU A 80 15.97 0.25 -16.40
C GLU A 80 16.54 -0.62 -15.28
N ALA A 81 16.95 0.00 -14.18
CA ALA A 81 17.53 -0.66 -13.02
C ALA A 81 16.60 -1.70 -12.34
N VAL A 82 15.30 -1.65 -12.54
CA VAL A 82 14.29 -2.57 -11.97
C VAL A 82 13.36 -3.15 -13.03
N ALA A 83 13.67 -2.98 -14.31
CA ALA A 83 12.83 -3.47 -15.40
C ALA A 83 12.65 -5.01 -15.36
N GLY A 84 13.67 -5.74 -14.93
CA GLY A 84 13.61 -7.19 -14.76
C GLY A 84 12.75 -7.68 -13.59
N GLN A 85 12.37 -6.80 -12.68
CA GLN A 85 11.51 -7.06 -11.52
C GLN A 85 10.06 -6.60 -11.73
N PHE A 86 9.76 -5.98 -12.87
CA PHE A 86 8.41 -5.54 -13.21
C PHE A 86 7.71 -6.55 -14.11
N GLN A 87 6.43 -6.81 -13.83
CA GLN A 87 5.56 -7.63 -14.68
C GLN A 87 4.25 -6.87 -14.95
N ALA A 88 3.96 -6.63 -16.23
CA ALA A 88 2.69 -6.06 -16.65
C ALA A 88 1.63 -7.17 -16.71
N CYS A 89 0.92 -7.40 -15.61
CA CYS A 89 -0.14 -8.42 -15.53
C CYS A 89 -1.18 -8.05 -14.49
N GLY A 90 -2.38 -8.60 -14.66
CA GLY A 90 -3.44 -8.49 -13.66
C GLY A 90 -3.13 -9.33 -12.42
N ILE A 91 -3.65 -8.90 -11.27
CA ILE A 91 -3.39 -9.56 -9.99
C ILE A 91 -3.88 -11.02 -9.98
N ASN A 92 -5.06 -11.30 -10.55
CA ASN A 92 -5.58 -12.66 -10.61
C ASN A 92 -4.71 -13.57 -11.50
N GLU A 93 -4.26 -13.06 -12.64
CA GLU A 93 -3.34 -13.77 -13.54
C GLU A 93 -2.03 -14.10 -12.83
N PHE A 94 -1.47 -13.14 -12.08
CA PHE A 94 -0.27 -13.36 -11.31
C PHE A 94 -0.47 -14.43 -10.22
N LEU A 95 -1.56 -14.32 -9.44
CA LEU A 95 -1.86 -15.27 -8.37
C LEU A 95 -2.15 -16.68 -8.87
N ASP A 96 -2.78 -16.81 -10.04
CA ASP A 96 -3.02 -18.12 -10.68
C ASP A 96 -1.69 -18.77 -11.12
N SER A 97 -0.70 -17.98 -11.53
CA SER A 97 0.64 -18.48 -11.90
C SER A 97 1.47 -18.90 -10.68
N ALA A 98 1.23 -18.27 -9.54
CA ALA A 98 1.91 -18.55 -8.26
C ALA A 98 1.08 -19.48 -7.35
N ALA A 99 -0.05 -20.00 -7.83
CA ALA A 99 -1.02 -20.74 -7.05
C ALA A 99 -0.40 -21.95 -6.31
N GLY A 100 -0.49 -21.93 -4.99
CA GLY A 100 -0.03 -23.00 -4.10
C GLY A 100 1.42 -22.90 -3.62
N ALA A 101 2.16 -21.85 -3.99
CA ALA A 101 3.50 -21.61 -3.51
C ALA A 101 3.52 -20.44 -2.50
N GLU A 102 3.97 -20.67 -1.28
CA GLU A 102 4.23 -19.62 -0.29
C GLU A 102 5.58 -18.97 -0.61
N LEU A 103 5.55 -17.89 -1.38
CA LEU A 103 6.75 -17.31 -1.98
C LEU A 103 7.26 -16.06 -1.27
N TYR A 104 6.34 -15.23 -0.69
CA TYR A 104 6.68 -13.89 -0.21
C TYR A 104 6.64 -13.76 1.31
N ASP A 105 7.67 -13.10 1.84
CA ASP A 105 7.73 -12.69 3.25
C ASP A 105 6.96 -11.39 3.48
N ARG A 106 6.91 -10.54 2.47
CA ARG A 106 6.22 -9.24 2.52
C ARG A 106 5.43 -9.01 1.23
N ILE A 107 4.16 -8.65 1.38
CA ILE A 107 3.30 -8.20 0.26
C ILE A 107 2.90 -6.76 0.54
N VAL A 108 3.00 -5.91 -0.47
CA VAL A 108 2.75 -4.47 -0.35
C VAL A 108 1.64 -4.06 -1.31
N LEU A 109 0.64 -3.32 -0.78
CA LEU A 109 -0.45 -2.71 -1.53
C LEU A 109 -0.49 -1.21 -1.16
N PHE A 110 0.23 -0.38 -1.89
CA PHE A 110 0.20 1.06 -1.68
C PHE A 110 -0.80 1.73 -2.62
N ASP A 111 -1.88 2.25 -2.06
CA ASP A 111 -2.96 2.93 -2.78
C ASP A 111 -3.59 2.02 -3.86
N VAL A 112 -3.97 0.81 -3.46
CA VAL A 112 -4.51 -0.24 -4.34
C VAL A 112 -5.86 -0.76 -3.87
N LEU A 113 -6.01 -1.05 -2.58
CA LEU A 113 -7.18 -1.76 -2.07
C LEU A 113 -8.47 -0.93 -2.18
N GLU A 114 -8.37 0.40 -2.16
CA GLU A 114 -9.48 1.33 -2.36
C GLU A 114 -10.10 1.26 -3.76
N HIS A 115 -9.39 0.70 -4.74
CA HIS A 115 -9.90 0.50 -6.11
C HIS A 115 -10.79 -0.74 -6.24
N PHE A 116 -10.86 -1.59 -5.22
CA PHE A 116 -11.73 -2.75 -5.13
C PHE A 116 -13.00 -2.42 -4.36
N SER A 117 -14.11 -3.16 -4.60
CA SER A 117 -15.22 -3.16 -3.64
C SER A 117 -14.76 -3.82 -2.34
N HIS A 118 -15.53 -3.68 -1.24
CA HIS A 118 -15.16 -4.35 0.01
C HIS A 118 -15.13 -5.88 -0.15
N GLU A 119 -16.05 -6.43 -0.95
CA GLU A 119 -16.13 -7.85 -1.27
C GLU A 119 -14.91 -8.31 -2.08
N ASP A 120 -14.62 -7.62 -3.21
CA ASP A 120 -13.47 -7.95 -4.05
C ASP A 120 -12.14 -7.77 -3.27
N GLY A 121 -12.06 -6.78 -2.39
CA GLY A 121 -10.91 -6.54 -1.52
C GLY A 121 -10.71 -7.66 -0.50
N SER A 122 -11.81 -8.20 0.06
CA SER A 122 -11.77 -9.37 0.93
C SER A 122 -11.29 -10.61 0.19
N ASP A 123 -11.83 -10.86 -1.00
CA ASP A 123 -11.44 -11.99 -1.84
C ASP A 123 -9.97 -11.89 -2.25
N LEU A 124 -9.50 -10.69 -2.57
CA LEU A 124 -8.08 -10.43 -2.83
C LEU A 124 -7.22 -10.85 -1.64
N LEU A 125 -7.53 -10.36 -0.43
CA LEU A 125 -6.78 -10.71 0.77
C LEU A 125 -6.78 -12.22 1.05
N VAL A 126 -7.93 -12.89 0.88
CA VAL A 126 -8.02 -14.35 1.00
C VAL A 126 -7.10 -15.05 0.00
N ASN A 127 -7.08 -14.59 -1.26
CA ASN A 127 -6.23 -15.18 -2.29
C ASN A 127 -4.73 -14.93 -2.04
N LEU A 128 -4.36 -13.79 -1.44
CA LEU A 128 -2.97 -13.49 -1.10
C LEU A 128 -2.36 -14.47 -0.09
N LYS A 129 -3.19 -15.18 0.70
CA LYS A 129 -2.69 -16.26 1.58
C LYS A 129 -1.94 -17.36 0.82
N LYS A 130 -2.28 -17.59 -0.46
CA LYS A 130 -1.66 -18.63 -1.29
C LYS A 130 -0.20 -18.34 -1.61
N CYS A 131 0.19 -17.07 -1.65
CA CYS A 131 1.55 -16.63 -1.97
C CYS A 131 2.26 -15.93 -0.80
N LEU A 132 1.62 -15.86 0.37
CA LEU A 132 2.21 -15.30 1.58
C LEU A 132 2.77 -16.43 2.47
N ARG A 133 4.02 -16.30 2.90
CA ARG A 133 4.61 -17.24 3.88
C ARG A 133 3.83 -17.22 5.21
N PRO A 134 3.91 -18.28 6.05
CA PRO A 134 3.22 -18.32 7.35
C PRO A 134 3.51 -17.10 8.23
N ASP A 135 4.77 -16.68 8.36
CA ASP A 135 5.20 -15.49 9.12
C ASP A 135 5.20 -14.21 8.28
N GLY A 136 4.61 -14.27 7.09
CA GLY A 136 4.56 -13.16 6.15
C GLY A 136 3.66 -12.03 6.62
N LEU A 137 3.94 -10.82 6.14
CA LEU A 137 3.17 -9.62 6.45
C LEU A 137 2.65 -8.97 5.16
N ILE A 138 1.42 -8.47 5.22
CA ILE A 138 0.87 -7.59 4.21
C ILE A 138 0.91 -6.15 4.72
N VAL A 139 1.43 -5.23 3.93
CA VAL A 139 1.45 -3.80 4.22
C VAL A 139 0.51 -3.09 3.26
N ILE A 140 -0.49 -2.40 3.79
CA ILE A 140 -1.50 -1.70 3.00
C ILE A 140 -1.45 -0.22 3.35
N ARG A 141 -1.41 0.66 2.35
CA ARG A 141 -1.61 2.10 2.50
C ARG A 141 -2.95 2.49 1.89
N LEU A 142 -3.71 3.33 2.59
CA LEU A 142 -5.07 3.73 2.22
C LEU A 142 -5.37 5.17 2.59
N PRO A 143 -6.25 5.86 1.84
CA PRO A 143 -6.89 7.09 2.31
C PRO A 143 -7.64 6.85 3.63
N ASN A 144 -7.50 7.78 4.56
CA ASN A 144 -8.10 7.68 5.92
C ASN A 144 -9.40 8.45 6.02
N LEU A 145 -10.53 7.78 5.88
CA LEU A 145 -11.84 8.45 5.95
C LEU A 145 -12.27 8.88 7.36
N SER A 146 -11.55 8.48 8.42
CA SER A 146 -11.73 9.06 9.77
C SER A 146 -11.03 10.42 9.91
N SER A 147 -10.03 10.70 9.07
CA SER A 147 -9.34 11.98 9.08
C SER A 147 -10.10 13.03 8.26
N PRO A 148 -10.20 14.29 8.73
CA PRO A 148 -10.78 15.38 7.93
C PRO A 148 -10.01 15.66 6.63
N TRP A 149 -8.78 15.16 6.51
CA TRP A 149 -7.91 15.35 5.34
C TRP A 149 -7.98 14.18 4.33
N GLY A 150 -8.55 13.04 4.72
CA GLY A 150 -8.59 11.82 3.88
C GLY A 150 -9.60 11.91 2.72
N GLY A 151 -10.68 12.67 2.90
CA GLY A 151 -11.73 12.80 1.89
C GLY A 151 -11.25 13.31 0.54
N SER A 152 -10.27 14.22 0.51
CA SER A 152 -9.70 14.75 -0.74
C SER A 152 -8.92 13.68 -1.53
N TYR A 153 -8.31 12.71 -0.84
CA TYR A 153 -7.63 11.58 -1.48
C TYR A 153 -8.64 10.53 -1.94
N GLN A 154 -9.63 10.20 -1.09
CA GLN A 154 -10.62 9.20 -1.44
C GLN A 154 -11.51 9.61 -2.60
N TYR A 155 -12.05 10.83 -2.58
CA TYR A 155 -13.00 11.32 -3.58
C TYR A 155 -12.34 12.11 -4.71
N GLY A 156 -11.04 12.35 -4.64
CA GLY A 156 -10.25 12.99 -5.69
C GLY A 156 -9.97 12.07 -6.87
N ASP A 157 -10.15 10.76 -6.70
CA ASP A 157 -10.02 9.75 -7.75
C ASP A 157 -11.33 8.96 -7.88
N LEU A 158 -11.99 9.05 -9.04
CA LEU A 158 -13.28 8.40 -9.30
C LEU A 158 -13.15 6.87 -9.52
N THR A 159 -11.96 6.33 -9.54
CA THR A 159 -11.73 4.88 -9.61
C THR A 159 -11.76 4.22 -8.23
N HIS A 160 -11.76 4.99 -7.14
CA HIS A 160 -11.92 4.47 -5.79
C HIS A 160 -13.35 3.98 -5.55
N LYS A 161 -13.49 2.72 -5.19
CA LYS A 161 -14.78 2.05 -4.97
C LYS A 161 -15.10 1.88 -3.49
N ALA A 162 -14.08 1.65 -2.65
CA ALA A 162 -14.25 1.42 -1.21
C ALA A 162 -13.47 2.47 -0.40
N ALA A 163 -14.08 2.89 0.71
CA ALA A 163 -13.51 3.83 1.66
C ALA A 163 -13.13 3.11 2.96
N TYR A 164 -11.94 3.41 3.47
CA TYR A 164 -11.39 2.75 4.65
C TYR A 164 -10.99 3.72 5.75
N ASN A 165 -10.96 3.20 6.96
CA ASN A 165 -10.34 3.79 8.13
C ASN A 165 -9.71 2.68 9.00
N PRO A 166 -8.98 2.98 10.09
CA PRO A 166 -8.37 1.95 10.94
C PRO A 166 -9.34 0.89 11.46
N THR A 167 -10.59 1.25 11.73
CA THR A 167 -11.60 0.29 12.21
C THR A 167 -12.06 -0.65 11.11
N SER A 168 -12.39 -0.12 9.92
CA SER A 168 -12.90 -0.94 8.82
C SER A 168 -11.82 -1.86 8.25
N ILE A 169 -10.54 -1.45 8.20
CA ILE A 169 -9.47 -2.35 7.76
C ILE A 169 -9.23 -3.50 8.75
N ARG A 170 -9.38 -3.27 10.08
CA ARG A 170 -9.32 -4.34 11.07
C ARG A 170 -10.48 -5.34 10.88
N GLN A 171 -11.68 -4.84 10.59
CA GLN A 171 -12.82 -5.69 10.30
C GLN A 171 -12.60 -6.53 9.04
N LEU A 172 -12.12 -5.92 7.95
CA LEU A 172 -11.80 -6.61 6.71
C LEU A 172 -10.71 -7.67 6.92
N ALA A 173 -9.66 -7.35 7.69
CA ALA A 173 -8.60 -8.28 8.03
C ALA A 173 -9.16 -9.55 8.71
N ILE A 174 -9.97 -9.39 9.75
CA ILE A 174 -10.60 -10.50 10.46
C ILE A 174 -11.47 -11.34 9.51
N SER A 175 -12.30 -10.70 8.69
CA SER A 175 -13.18 -11.38 7.71
C SER A 175 -12.39 -12.17 6.66
N SER A 176 -11.16 -11.74 6.37
CA SER A 176 -10.27 -12.39 5.39
C SER A 176 -9.26 -13.36 6.05
N GLY A 177 -9.37 -13.60 7.38
CA GLY A 177 -8.51 -14.51 8.15
C GLY A 177 -7.09 -13.95 8.39
N TYR A 178 -7.02 -12.65 8.66
CA TYR A 178 -5.81 -11.96 9.09
C TYR A 178 -6.03 -11.27 10.44
N GLU A 179 -4.96 -11.09 11.18
CA GLU A 179 -4.86 -10.17 12.29
C GLU A 179 -4.26 -8.84 11.79
N CYS A 180 -4.90 -7.73 12.13
CA CYS A 180 -4.31 -6.41 11.92
C CYS A 180 -3.42 -6.08 13.13
N ARG A 181 -2.10 -6.29 12.98
CA ARG A 181 -1.12 -6.04 14.05
C ARG A 181 -1.02 -4.57 14.41
N GLN A 182 -1.10 -3.68 13.41
CA GLN A 182 -0.89 -2.26 13.60
C GLN A 182 -1.57 -1.44 12.52
N CYS A 183 -2.18 -0.31 12.93
CA CYS A 183 -2.49 0.82 12.05
C CYS A 183 -1.67 2.02 12.50
N PHE A 184 -1.07 2.76 11.56
CA PHE A 184 -0.25 3.94 11.87
C PHE A 184 -0.33 5.01 10.79
N ALA A 185 0.03 6.23 11.18
CA ALA A 185 -0.06 7.40 10.32
C ALA A 185 0.99 7.38 9.20
N GLN A 186 0.60 7.74 7.97
CA GLN A 186 1.58 8.17 6.98
C GLN A 186 2.15 9.52 7.38
N ILE A 187 3.46 9.60 7.55
CA ILE A 187 4.17 10.82 7.96
C ILE A 187 4.86 11.43 6.74
N SER A 188 4.45 12.63 6.36
CA SER A 188 5.02 13.38 5.23
C SER A 188 5.41 14.81 5.64
N GLY A 189 6.14 15.49 4.76
CA GLY A 189 6.57 16.87 4.98
C GLY A 189 7.87 17.03 5.78
N SER A 190 8.27 18.29 6.05
CA SER A 190 9.47 18.59 6.79
C SER A 190 9.32 18.30 8.29
N ARG A 191 10.44 18.06 9.01
CA ARG A 191 10.43 17.82 10.47
C ARG A 191 9.72 18.92 11.26
N LYS A 192 9.86 20.18 10.84
CA LYS A 192 9.16 21.32 11.46
C LYS A 192 7.65 21.19 11.29
N ARG A 193 7.19 20.85 10.08
CA ARG A 193 5.77 20.64 9.80
C ARG A 193 5.21 19.47 10.60
N GLN A 194 5.90 18.36 10.64
CA GLN A 194 5.52 17.18 11.42
C GLN A 194 5.35 17.50 12.91
N MET A 195 6.25 18.32 13.47
CA MET A 195 6.15 18.76 14.87
C MET A 195 4.92 19.66 15.11
N LEU A 196 4.67 20.61 14.21
CA LEU A 196 3.48 21.48 14.29
C LEU A 196 2.18 20.66 14.18
N ASP A 197 2.11 19.77 13.21
CA ASP A 197 0.94 18.89 13.02
C ASP A 197 0.70 18.02 14.26
N LYS A 198 1.77 17.46 14.86
CA LYS A 198 1.67 16.68 16.10
C LYS A 198 1.10 17.48 17.27
N VAL A 199 1.57 18.71 17.46
CA VAL A 199 1.07 19.61 18.52
C VAL A 199 -0.39 19.96 18.26
N PHE A 200 -0.73 20.33 17.03
CA PHE A 200 -2.07 20.72 16.63
C PHE A 200 -3.08 19.55 16.79
N HIS A 201 -2.71 18.37 16.31
CA HIS A 201 -3.56 17.18 16.43
C HIS A 201 -3.75 16.77 17.90
N LYS A 202 -2.70 16.89 18.73
CA LYS A 202 -2.84 16.65 20.17
C LYS A 202 -3.81 17.63 20.83
N PHE A 203 -3.74 18.91 20.46
CA PHE A 203 -4.70 19.91 20.94
C PHE A 203 -6.14 19.57 20.48
N LEU A 204 -6.36 19.29 19.21
CA LEU A 204 -7.67 18.91 18.69
C LEU A 204 -8.21 17.64 19.39
N SER A 205 -7.35 16.64 19.62
CA SER A 205 -7.75 15.42 20.33
C SER A 205 -8.18 15.67 21.77
N SER A 206 -7.70 16.74 22.40
CA SER A 206 -8.13 17.10 23.78
C SER A 206 -9.43 17.87 23.83
N VAL A 207 -9.86 18.47 22.72
CA VAL A 207 -11.07 19.33 22.65
C VAL A 207 -12.24 18.60 22.01
N LEU A 208 -12.00 17.73 21.03
CA LEU A 208 -13.03 17.00 20.32
C LEU A 208 -13.55 15.81 21.15
N MET A 209 -14.86 15.62 21.14
CA MET A 209 -15.49 14.46 21.82
C MET A 209 -15.13 13.13 21.13
N THR A 210 -14.95 13.14 19.82
CA THR A 210 -14.68 11.95 19.00
C THR A 210 -13.53 12.22 18.01
N PRO A 211 -12.28 12.36 18.51
CA PRO A 211 -11.13 12.57 17.64
C PRO A 211 -10.85 11.29 16.85
N PRO A 212 -10.32 11.38 15.63
CA PRO A 212 -9.88 10.20 14.88
C PRO A 212 -8.69 9.55 15.59
N GLU A 213 -8.59 8.22 15.47
CA GLU A 213 -7.42 7.45 15.95
C GLU A 213 -6.14 7.92 15.28
N ILE A 214 -6.21 8.18 13.97
CA ILE A 214 -5.11 8.63 13.12
C ILE A 214 -5.54 9.90 12.38
N TRP A 215 -4.74 10.97 12.52
CA TRP A 215 -5.04 12.27 11.92
C TRP A 215 -4.54 12.46 10.50
N SER A 216 -3.55 11.66 10.04
CA SER A 216 -3.00 11.78 8.68
C SER A 216 -4.05 11.47 7.62
N ALA A 217 -3.88 12.09 6.44
CA ALA A 217 -4.78 11.90 5.30
C ALA A 217 -4.78 10.45 4.78
N ASN A 218 -3.63 9.78 4.87
CA ASN A 218 -3.49 8.36 4.64
C ASN A 218 -3.01 7.65 5.90
N PHE A 219 -3.31 6.37 6.00
CA PHE A 219 -2.78 5.49 7.05
C PHE A 219 -2.22 4.21 6.45
N LEU A 220 -1.42 3.52 7.22
CA LEU A 220 -0.92 2.19 6.88
C LEU A 220 -1.46 1.17 7.85
N ALA A 221 -1.69 -0.04 7.34
CA ALA A 221 -2.05 -1.21 8.13
C ALA A 221 -1.07 -2.34 7.85
N ILE A 222 -0.69 -3.08 8.89
CA ILE A 222 0.11 -4.29 8.78
C ILE A 222 -0.76 -5.47 9.18
N LEU A 223 -0.97 -6.37 8.24
CA LEU A 223 -1.73 -7.58 8.44
C LEU A 223 -0.79 -8.78 8.54
N HIS A 224 -1.13 -9.71 9.42
CA HIS A 224 -0.47 -10.99 9.60
C HIS A 224 -1.49 -12.10 9.44
N ARG A 225 -1.12 -13.19 8.77
CA ARG A 225 -1.98 -14.35 8.62
C ARG A 225 -2.33 -14.92 10.01
N GLN A 226 -3.63 -15.15 10.27
CA GLN A 226 -4.03 -15.92 11.44
C GLN A 226 -3.68 -17.40 11.20
N GLU A 227 -3.10 -18.03 12.20
CA GLU A 227 -3.00 -19.49 12.24
C GLU A 227 -4.39 -20.06 12.50
N ASP A 228 -4.78 -21.04 11.71
CA ASP A 228 -6.07 -21.73 11.86
C ASP A 228 -6.11 -22.58 13.12
#